data_a1a0713044c6228e6306d4ef87e1e84b
#
_entry.id   a1a0713044c6228e6306d4ef87e1e84b
#
_cell.length_a   1.000
_cell.length_b   1.000
_cell.length_c   1.000
_cell.angle_alpha   90.00
_cell.angle_beta   90.00
_cell.angle_gamma   90.00
#
_symmetry.space_group_name_H-M   'P 1'
#
loop_
_entity.id
_entity.type
_entity.pdbx_description
1 polymer ?
#
loop_
_entity_poly.entity_id
_entity_poly.type
_entity_poly.pdbx_seq_one_letter_code
_entity_poly.pdbx_strand_id
1 'polypeptide(L)'
;LAKLLRTLRADAAVAAATHSWVEHCDWIPFLLTGGTDAAQLKRGRCSAGHKALWAEEFGGLPPDEFFSSLDPLLKGFTSRLFTETYTSDEPAGNLSSEWAERLGLSTDVVVGVGAFDAHMGAVGGQIQPYYLSKVMGTSTCDILVAPTAEMNGKLIRGICGQVNGSVIPGMV
;
A
#
# COMPACT_ATOMS: atom_id res chain seq x y z
N LEU A 1 10.42 -3.16 2.14
CA LEU A 1 11.63 -2.97 3.00
C LEU A 1 12.93 -3.36 2.29
N ALA A 2 13.06 -4.55 1.68
CA ALA A 2 14.34 -5.01 1.11
C ALA A 2 14.89 -4.09 0.00
N LYS A 3 14.04 -3.56 -0.88
CA LYS A 3 14.47 -2.61 -1.93
C LYS A 3 14.91 -1.28 -1.33
N LEU A 4 14.16 -0.76 -0.36
CA LEU A 4 14.55 0.45 0.37
C LEU A 4 15.92 0.27 1.01
N LEU A 5 16.09 -0.79 1.79
CA LEU A 5 17.36 -1.06 2.49
C LEU A 5 18.54 -1.21 1.51
N ARG A 6 18.33 -1.87 0.37
CA ARG A 6 19.35 -1.95 -0.68
C ARG A 6 19.75 -0.54 -1.17
N THR A 7 18.77 0.33 -1.42
CA THR A 7 19.03 1.71 -1.89
C THR A 7 19.82 2.49 -0.85
N LEU A 8 19.41 2.44 0.41
CA LEU A 8 20.09 3.13 1.51
C LEU A 8 21.53 2.64 1.70
N ARG A 9 21.78 1.35 1.51
CA ARG A 9 23.13 0.76 1.60
C ARG A 9 24.00 1.09 0.38
N ALA A 10 23.40 1.22 -0.80
CA ALA A 10 24.12 1.44 -2.05
C ALA A 10 24.56 2.89 -2.25
N ASP A 11 23.86 3.86 -1.66
CA ASP A 11 24.11 5.27 -1.84
C ASP A 11 23.97 6.05 -0.53
N ALA A 12 25.10 6.47 0.02
CA ALA A 12 25.15 7.21 1.27
C ALA A 12 24.51 8.61 1.18
N ALA A 13 24.54 9.25 0.00
CA ALA A 13 23.91 10.54 -0.18
C ALA A 13 22.38 10.41 -0.19
N VAL A 14 21.86 9.38 -0.86
CA VAL A 14 20.44 9.03 -0.81
C VAL A 14 20.03 8.67 0.61
N ALA A 15 20.81 7.86 1.32
CA ALA A 15 20.51 7.49 2.71
C ALA A 15 20.41 8.73 3.60
N ALA A 16 21.34 9.67 3.49
CA ALA A 16 21.34 10.91 4.27
C ALA A 16 20.15 11.84 3.95
N ALA A 17 19.70 11.85 2.70
CA ALA A 17 18.59 12.70 2.23
C ALA A 17 17.21 12.04 2.42
N THR A 18 17.16 10.71 2.64
CA THR A 18 15.88 9.98 2.71
C THR A 18 15.14 10.32 4.00
N HIS A 19 13.98 10.93 3.86
CA HIS A 19 13.06 11.15 4.97
C HIS A 19 12.09 9.97 5.13
N SER A 20 11.47 9.53 4.03
CA SER A 20 10.45 8.48 4.01
C SER A 20 10.50 7.74 2.67
N TRP A 21 9.64 6.74 2.48
CA TRP A 21 9.40 6.14 1.17
C TRP A 21 7.92 6.08 0.86
N VAL A 22 7.61 6.04 -0.43
CA VAL A 22 6.25 5.97 -0.97
C VAL A 22 6.20 4.86 -2.01
N GLU A 23 5.15 4.07 -1.99
CA GLU A 23 4.90 3.12 -3.07
C GLU A 23 4.33 3.87 -4.29
N HIS A 24 4.66 3.38 -5.48
CA HIS A 24 4.27 4.03 -6.73
C HIS A 24 2.74 4.17 -6.87
N CYS A 25 1.99 3.15 -6.42
CA CYS A 25 0.53 3.18 -6.45
C CYS A 25 -0.08 4.27 -5.55
N ASP A 26 0.62 4.71 -4.50
CA ASP A 26 0.18 5.80 -3.63
C ASP A 26 0.65 7.16 -4.18
N TRP A 27 1.82 7.18 -4.84
CA TRP A 27 2.42 8.39 -5.38
C TRP A 27 1.63 8.98 -6.55
N ILE A 28 1.14 8.13 -7.47
CA ILE A 28 0.39 8.61 -8.64
C ILE A 28 -0.93 9.29 -8.26
N PRO A 29 -1.81 8.72 -7.41
CA PRO A 29 -3.00 9.42 -6.94
C PRO A 29 -2.68 10.75 -6.25
N PHE A 30 -1.62 10.80 -5.44
CA PHE A 30 -1.18 12.02 -4.78
C PHE A 30 -0.81 13.13 -5.78
N LEU A 31 -0.06 12.81 -6.84
CA LEU A 31 0.25 13.76 -7.90
C LEU A 31 -1.00 14.20 -8.66
N LEU A 32 -1.86 13.27 -9.04
CA LEU A 32 -3.08 13.56 -9.80
C LEU A 32 -4.04 14.48 -9.04
N THR A 33 -4.07 14.38 -7.73
CA THR A 33 -4.89 15.25 -6.87
C THR A 33 -4.22 16.58 -6.51
N GLY A 34 -3.02 16.85 -7.05
CA GLY A 34 -2.30 18.10 -6.81
C GLY A 34 -1.58 18.15 -5.46
N GLY A 35 -1.24 17.00 -4.92
CA GLY A 35 -0.54 16.89 -3.65
C GLY A 35 0.85 17.55 -3.68
N THR A 36 1.15 18.38 -2.68
CA THR A 36 2.42 19.07 -2.51
C THR A 36 3.13 18.75 -1.21
N ASP A 37 2.39 18.26 -0.22
CA ASP A 37 2.91 17.85 1.08
C ASP A 37 2.78 16.33 1.24
N ALA A 38 3.90 15.63 1.23
CA ALA A 38 3.95 14.17 1.33
C ALA A 38 3.36 13.63 2.66
N ALA A 39 3.25 14.46 3.71
CA ALA A 39 2.62 14.09 4.96
C ALA A 39 1.10 13.89 4.82
N GLN A 40 0.49 14.51 3.80
CA GLN A 40 -0.95 14.39 3.51
C GLN A 40 -1.27 13.27 2.50
N LEU A 41 -0.26 12.55 2.05
CA LEU A 41 -0.43 11.48 1.08
C LEU A 41 -1.24 10.33 1.69
N LYS A 42 -2.37 9.99 1.08
CA LYS A 42 -3.16 8.81 1.47
C LYS A 42 -2.43 7.53 1.07
N ARG A 43 -2.23 6.66 2.04
CA ARG A 43 -1.56 5.37 1.84
C ARG A 43 -2.60 4.28 1.62
N GLY A 44 -2.47 3.56 0.52
CA GLY A 44 -3.29 2.39 0.26
C GLY A 44 -3.01 1.28 1.28
N ARG A 45 -4.05 0.70 1.86
CA ARG A 45 -3.93 -0.44 2.79
C ARG A 45 -3.20 -1.61 2.16
N CYS A 46 -3.44 -1.85 0.87
CA CYS A 46 -2.75 -2.86 0.09
C CYS A 46 -1.22 -2.68 0.14
N SER A 47 -0.72 -1.49 -0.20
CA SER A 47 0.70 -1.18 -0.21
C SER A 47 1.29 -1.14 1.20
N ALA A 48 0.58 -0.57 2.14
CA ALA A 48 0.99 -0.46 3.54
C ALA A 48 1.24 -1.83 4.17
N GLY A 49 0.30 -2.76 4.02
CA GLY A 49 0.44 -4.10 4.57
C GLY A 49 1.56 -4.89 3.91
N HIS A 50 1.58 -4.97 2.57
CA HIS A 50 2.56 -5.79 1.86
C HIS A 50 3.98 -5.21 1.83
N LYS A 51 4.17 -3.90 1.97
CA LYS A 51 5.50 -3.27 1.86
C LYS A 51 6.03 -2.74 3.18
N ALA A 52 5.16 -2.27 4.08
CA ALA A 52 5.55 -1.69 5.37
C ALA A 52 5.12 -2.55 6.57
N LEU A 53 4.48 -3.71 6.34
CA LEU A 53 3.99 -4.63 7.38
C LEU A 53 2.94 -3.98 8.29
N TRP A 54 2.20 -3.02 7.77
CA TRP A 54 1.11 -2.40 8.50
C TRP A 54 -0.03 -3.40 8.71
N ALA A 55 -0.53 -3.51 9.92
CA ALA A 55 -1.67 -4.35 10.24
C ALA A 55 -2.50 -3.71 11.36
N GLU A 56 -3.80 -3.55 11.11
CA GLU A 56 -4.73 -2.93 12.05
C GLU A 56 -4.79 -3.70 13.38
N GLU A 57 -4.79 -5.02 13.31
CA GLU A 57 -4.82 -5.93 14.47
C GLU A 57 -3.60 -5.80 15.40
N PHE A 58 -2.49 -5.27 14.89
CA PHE A 58 -1.27 -5.01 15.66
C PHE A 58 -1.06 -3.51 15.97
N GLY A 59 -2.07 -2.68 15.71
CA GLY A 59 -2.01 -1.25 15.99
C GLY A 59 -1.28 -0.43 14.94
N GLY A 60 -1.09 -0.96 13.73
CA GLY A 60 -0.50 -0.23 12.62
C GLY A 60 0.85 -0.75 12.15
N LEU A 61 1.82 0.16 11.99
CA LEU A 61 3.20 -0.19 11.60
C LEU A 61 3.94 -0.90 12.73
N PRO A 62 4.91 -1.79 12.40
CA PRO A 62 5.81 -2.33 13.39
C PRO A 62 6.53 -1.22 14.19
N PRO A 63 6.87 -1.45 15.46
CA PRO A 63 7.60 -0.48 16.27
C PRO A 63 9.02 -0.24 15.72
N ASP A 64 9.63 0.90 16.07
CA ASP A 64 10.96 1.27 15.56
C ASP A 64 12.05 0.27 15.95
N GLU A 65 11.88 -0.40 17.08
CA GLU A 65 12.76 -1.47 17.52
C GLU A 65 12.80 -2.64 16.55
N PHE A 66 11.67 -2.96 15.92
CA PHE A 66 11.63 -3.99 14.87
C PHE A 66 12.44 -3.55 13.65
N PHE A 67 12.20 -2.34 13.14
CA PHE A 67 12.93 -1.83 11.98
C PHE A 67 14.43 -1.70 12.25
N SER A 68 14.81 -1.15 13.39
CA SER A 68 16.22 -0.98 13.78
C SER A 68 16.94 -2.30 14.05
N SER A 69 16.21 -3.36 14.46
CA SER A 69 16.77 -4.70 14.60
C SER A 69 17.10 -5.37 13.26
N LEU A 70 16.38 -5.00 12.19
CA LEU A 70 16.68 -5.47 10.85
C LEU A 70 17.93 -4.79 10.27
N ASP A 71 18.04 -3.47 10.45
CA ASP A 71 19.22 -2.70 10.04
C ASP A 71 19.21 -1.32 10.71
N PRO A 72 20.35 -0.81 11.22
CA PRO A 72 20.45 0.52 11.81
C PRO A 72 20.01 1.67 10.87
N LEU A 73 20.14 1.51 9.56
CA LEU A 73 19.66 2.50 8.56
C LEU A 73 18.14 2.69 8.56
N LEU A 74 17.41 1.75 9.13
CA LEU A 74 15.93 1.83 9.23
C LEU A 74 15.46 2.46 10.55
N LYS A 75 16.37 2.83 11.44
CA LYS A 75 16.02 3.48 12.71
C LYS A 75 15.26 4.78 12.47
N GLY A 76 14.17 4.96 13.21
CA GLY A 76 13.32 6.15 13.14
C GLY A 76 12.37 6.20 11.95
N PHE A 77 12.30 5.15 11.13
CA PHE A 77 11.38 5.13 9.99
C PHE A 77 9.91 5.07 10.40
N THR A 78 9.56 4.36 11.48
CA THR A 78 8.17 4.25 11.96
C THR A 78 7.53 5.63 12.13
N SER A 79 8.23 6.57 12.76
CA SER A 79 7.71 7.93 12.99
C SER A 79 7.67 8.83 11.74
N ARG A 80 8.28 8.41 10.64
CA ARG A 80 8.38 9.15 9.37
C ARG A 80 7.50 8.58 8.27
N LEU A 81 6.77 7.52 8.57
CA LEU A 81 5.86 6.90 7.62
C LEU A 81 4.43 7.47 7.80
N PHE A 82 3.49 6.64 8.03
CA PHE A 82 2.06 6.96 8.10
C PHE A 82 1.42 6.22 9.27
N THR A 83 0.31 6.72 9.74
CA THR A 83 -0.49 6.07 10.79
C THR A 83 -1.76 5.44 10.23
N GLU A 84 -2.36 6.09 9.22
CA GLU A 84 -3.64 5.69 8.64
C GLU A 84 -3.46 5.06 7.26
N THR A 85 -4.38 4.19 6.91
CA THR A 85 -4.45 3.55 5.59
C THR A 85 -5.88 3.57 5.07
N TYR A 86 -6.00 3.58 3.75
CA TYR A 86 -7.26 3.71 3.02
C TYR A 86 -7.43 2.54 2.05
N THR A 87 -8.66 2.13 1.81
CA THR A 87 -8.99 1.08 0.84
C THR A 87 -9.24 1.68 -0.54
N SER A 88 -9.14 0.87 -1.60
CA SER A 88 -9.19 1.38 -2.99
C SER A 88 -10.58 1.79 -3.45
N ASP A 89 -11.63 1.50 -2.68
CA ASP A 89 -13.00 2.00 -2.86
C ASP A 89 -13.19 3.42 -2.29
N GLU A 90 -12.17 3.97 -1.62
CA GLU A 90 -12.18 5.33 -1.11
C GLU A 90 -11.55 6.32 -2.09
N PRO A 91 -12.02 7.57 -2.15
CA PRO A 91 -11.38 8.60 -2.95
C PRO A 91 -10.06 9.06 -2.33
N ALA A 92 -9.00 9.14 -3.15
CA ALA A 92 -7.80 9.89 -2.80
C ALA A 92 -8.08 11.40 -2.83
N GLY A 93 -8.91 11.83 -3.75
CA GLY A 93 -9.35 13.20 -3.96
C GLY A 93 -9.93 13.39 -5.37
N ASN A 94 -10.12 14.63 -5.77
CA ASN A 94 -10.51 14.98 -7.13
C ASN A 94 -9.27 15.33 -7.96
N LEU A 95 -9.39 15.20 -9.28
CA LEU A 95 -8.33 15.56 -10.20
C LEU A 95 -7.99 17.05 -10.07
N SER A 96 -6.71 17.39 -9.94
CA SER A 96 -6.27 18.77 -9.86
C SER A 96 -6.50 19.50 -11.17
N SER A 97 -6.60 20.85 -11.14
CA SER A 97 -6.79 21.67 -12.33
C SER A 97 -5.66 21.45 -13.36
N GLU A 98 -4.41 21.31 -12.91
CA GLU A 98 -3.28 21.03 -13.79
C GLU A 98 -3.47 19.72 -14.56
N TRP A 99 -3.81 18.64 -13.85
CA TRP A 99 -4.00 17.34 -14.49
C TRP A 99 -5.28 17.27 -15.31
N ALA A 100 -6.35 17.95 -14.87
CA ALA A 100 -7.57 18.07 -15.64
C ALA A 100 -7.33 18.72 -17.01
N GLU A 101 -6.59 19.83 -17.05
CA GLU A 101 -6.18 20.50 -18.29
C GLU A 101 -5.31 19.61 -19.17
N ARG A 102 -4.27 18.98 -18.60
CA ARG A 102 -3.34 18.09 -19.34
C ARG A 102 -4.00 16.88 -19.96
N LEU A 103 -5.04 16.33 -19.30
CA LEU A 103 -5.75 15.13 -19.75
C LEU A 103 -7.03 15.43 -20.53
N GLY A 104 -7.46 16.68 -20.61
CA GLY A 104 -8.71 17.08 -21.21
C GLY A 104 -9.94 16.58 -20.45
N LEU A 105 -9.85 16.50 -19.12
CA LEU A 105 -10.88 15.98 -18.22
C LEU A 105 -11.44 17.09 -17.32
N SER A 106 -12.56 16.81 -16.64
CA SER A 106 -13.12 17.69 -15.60
C SER A 106 -12.37 17.51 -14.26
N THR A 107 -12.31 18.57 -13.47
CA THR A 107 -11.86 18.51 -12.07
C THR A 107 -12.81 17.72 -11.16
N ASP A 108 -14.01 17.37 -11.63
CA ASP A 108 -14.95 16.51 -10.89
C ASP A 108 -14.58 15.03 -10.96
N VAL A 109 -13.60 14.67 -11.79
CA VAL A 109 -13.12 13.28 -11.87
C VAL A 109 -12.50 12.87 -10.53
N VAL A 110 -13.05 11.80 -9.96
CA VAL A 110 -12.58 11.23 -8.70
C VAL A 110 -11.38 10.33 -8.98
N VAL A 111 -10.30 10.54 -8.22
CA VAL A 111 -9.11 9.69 -8.21
C VAL A 111 -9.21 8.76 -7.00
N GLY A 112 -9.23 7.44 -7.24
CA GLY A 112 -9.27 6.43 -6.17
C GLY A 112 -7.93 6.29 -5.46
N VAL A 113 -7.96 5.74 -4.25
CA VAL A 113 -6.75 5.30 -3.55
C VAL A 113 -6.10 4.15 -4.32
N GLY A 114 -4.79 4.20 -4.46
CA GLY A 114 -4.03 3.21 -5.23
C GLY A 114 -3.96 1.83 -4.59
N ALA A 115 -3.77 0.82 -5.43
CA ALA A 115 -3.53 -0.55 -5.00
C ALA A 115 -2.57 -1.25 -5.98
N PHE A 116 -2.19 -2.49 -5.67
CA PHE A 116 -1.36 -3.27 -6.56
C PHE A 116 -2.18 -3.85 -7.72
N ASP A 117 -1.56 -3.94 -8.88
CA ASP A 117 -2.14 -4.44 -10.11
C ASP A 117 -2.75 -5.85 -9.96
N ALA A 118 -2.03 -6.77 -9.33
CA ALA A 118 -2.53 -8.12 -9.09
C ALA A 118 -3.78 -8.14 -8.19
N HIS A 119 -3.84 -7.27 -7.17
CA HIS A 119 -5.01 -7.18 -6.29
C HIS A 119 -6.21 -6.62 -7.06
N MET A 120 -6.01 -5.60 -7.87
CA MET A 120 -7.07 -5.06 -8.73
C MET A 120 -7.44 -6.04 -9.85
N GLY A 121 -6.50 -6.85 -10.32
CA GLY A 121 -6.79 -7.98 -11.22
C GLY A 121 -7.75 -8.99 -10.60
N ALA A 122 -7.58 -9.32 -9.31
CA ALA A 122 -8.51 -10.19 -8.60
C ALA A 122 -9.90 -9.55 -8.44
N VAL A 123 -9.95 -8.25 -8.12
CA VAL A 123 -11.23 -7.48 -8.05
C VAL A 123 -11.91 -7.45 -9.40
N GLY A 124 -11.18 -7.14 -10.49
CA GLY A 124 -11.69 -7.16 -11.85
C GLY A 124 -12.17 -8.54 -12.31
N GLY A 125 -11.56 -9.61 -11.80
CA GLY A 125 -11.98 -10.99 -11.95
C GLY A 125 -13.16 -11.39 -11.05
N GLN A 126 -13.75 -10.43 -10.32
CA GLN A 126 -14.91 -10.65 -9.43
C GLN A 126 -14.65 -11.71 -8.36
N ILE A 127 -13.47 -11.64 -7.71
CA ILE A 127 -13.12 -12.56 -6.63
C ILE A 127 -14.19 -12.57 -5.53
N GLN A 128 -14.52 -13.77 -5.05
CA GLN A 128 -15.50 -14.00 -4.00
C GLN A 128 -14.85 -14.74 -2.82
N PRO A 129 -15.43 -14.70 -1.62
CA PRO A 129 -14.92 -15.43 -0.47
C PRO A 129 -14.70 -16.92 -0.79
N TYR A 130 -13.55 -17.44 -0.39
CA TYR A 130 -13.10 -18.82 -0.57
C TYR A 130 -12.79 -19.23 -2.03
N TYR A 131 -12.81 -18.30 -2.97
CA TYR A 131 -12.36 -18.53 -4.34
C TYR A 131 -10.90 -18.13 -4.50
N LEU A 132 -10.13 -18.96 -5.17
CA LEU A 132 -8.75 -18.67 -5.55
C LEU A 132 -8.73 -17.94 -6.88
N SER A 133 -8.30 -16.69 -6.87
CA SER A 133 -8.00 -15.93 -8.08
C SER A 133 -6.52 -16.08 -8.43
N LYS A 134 -6.24 -16.46 -9.66
CA LYS A 134 -4.87 -16.55 -10.21
C LYS A 134 -4.65 -15.43 -11.20
N VAL A 135 -3.94 -14.39 -10.80
CA VAL A 135 -3.56 -13.29 -11.69
C VAL A 135 -2.22 -13.64 -12.33
N MET A 136 -2.25 -13.99 -13.59
CA MET A 136 -1.09 -14.49 -14.35
C MET A 136 -0.53 -13.42 -15.27
N GLY A 137 0.77 -13.14 -15.15
CA GLY A 137 1.54 -12.26 -16.00
C GLY A 137 2.96 -12.83 -16.15
N THR A 138 3.99 -12.02 -16.02
CA THR A 138 5.38 -12.46 -15.93
C THR A 138 5.60 -13.37 -14.71
N SER A 139 4.86 -13.13 -13.65
CA SER A 139 4.73 -14.02 -12.49
C SER A 139 3.26 -14.30 -12.25
N THR A 140 2.95 -15.22 -11.35
CA THR A 140 1.60 -15.52 -10.92
C THR A 140 1.41 -15.02 -9.49
N CYS A 141 0.31 -14.31 -9.25
CA CYS A 141 -0.14 -13.95 -7.92
C CYS A 141 -1.42 -14.74 -7.61
N ASP A 142 -1.35 -15.61 -6.63
CA ASP A 142 -2.50 -16.36 -6.14
C ASP A 142 -3.14 -15.59 -4.98
N ILE A 143 -4.41 -15.25 -5.13
CA ILE A 143 -5.15 -14.44 -4.15
C ILE A 143 -6.40 -15.19 -3.73
N LEU A 144 -6.59 -15.32 -2.43
CA LEU A 144 -7.79 -15.85 -1.82
C LEU A 144 -8.28 -14.83 -0.80
N VAL A 145 -9.59 -14.67 -0.70
CA VAL A 145 -10.21 -13.80 0.30
C VAL A 145 -11.16 -14.59 1.20
N ALA A 146 -11.20 -14.21 2.46
CA ALA A 146 -12.14 -14.75 3.45
C ALA A 146 -12.61 -13.62 4.38
N PRO A 147 -13.83 -13.73 4.97
CA PRO A 147 -14.30 -12.74 5.94
C PRO A 147 -13.33 -12.55 7.10
N THR A 148 -12.95 -11.30 7.40
CA THR A 148 -12.01 -10.98 8.49
C THR A 148 -12.45 -11.58 9.82
N ALA A 149 -13.76 -11.56 10.12
CA ALA A 149 -14.30 -12.11 11.36
C ALA A 149 -14.03 -13.62 11.53
N GLU A 150 -13.92 -14.36 10.44
CA GLU A 150 -13.65 -15.81 10.46
C GLU A 150 -12.15 -16.12 10.58
N MET A 151 -11.31 -15.15 10.19
CA MET A 151 -9.86 -15.30 10.14
C MET A 151 -9.15 -14.66 11.34
N ASN A 152 -9.89 -13.94 12.17
CA ASN A 152 -9.33 -13.22 13.32
C ASN A 152 -8.49 -14.13 14.23
N GLY A 153 -7.24 -13.74 14.45
CA GLY A 153 -6.26 -14.48 15.24
C GLY A 153 -5.72 -15.75 14.59
N LYS A 154 -6.09 -16.05 13.33
CA LYS A 154 -5.59 -17.23 12.61
C LYS A 154 -4.42 -16.84 11.72
N LEU A 155 -3.34 -17.61 11.81
CA LEU A 155 -2.22 -17.56 10.86
C LEU A 155 -2.35 -18.73 9.88
N ILE A 156 -2.41 -18.42 8.59
CA ILE A 156 -2.49 -19.45 7.54
C ILE A 156 -1.07 -19.71 7.03
N ARG A 157 -0.58 -20.93 7.28
CA ARG A 157 0.75 -21.33 6.81
C ARG A 157 0.81 -21.38 5.28
N GLY A 158 1.92 -20.94 4.73
CA GLY A 158 2.16 -20.94 3.28
C GLY A 158 1.53 -19.76 2.55
N ILE A 159 0.87 -18.84 3.23
CA ILE A 159 0.38 -17.59 2.66
C ILE A 159 1.42 -16.48 2.84
N CYS A 160 1.74 -15.81 1.75
CA CYS A 160 2.63 -14.66 1.74
C CYS A 160 1.77 -13.38 1.66
N GLY A 161 1.74 -12.62 2.74
CA GLY A 161 1.04 -11.33 2.75
C GLY A 161 -0.46 -11.45 3.06
N GLN A 162 -0.79 -11.76 4.30
CA GLN A 162 -2.15 -11.66 4.82
C GLN A 162 -2.39 -10.20 5.24
N VAL A 163 -3.30 -9.50 4.56
CA VAL A 163 -3.59 -8.09 4.82
C VAL A 163 -5.08 -7.82 4.74
N ASN A 164 -5.66 -7.41 5.86
CA ASN A 164 -7.07 -7.07 5.97
C ASN A 164 -7.44 -5.90 5.04
N GLY A 165 -8.47 -6.07 4.23
CA GLY A 165 -8.99 -5.04 3.32
C GLY A 165 -8.08 -4.71 2.13
N SER A 166 -7.05 -5.50 1.85
CA SER A 166 -6.12 -5.21 0.75
C SER A 166 -6.71 -5.47 -0.64
N VAL A 167 -7.72 -6.31 -0.76
CA VAL A 167 -8.42 -6.67 -2.00
C VAL A 167 -9.87 -6.21 -1.94
N ILE A 168 -10.59 -6.65 -0.90
CA ILE A 168 -11.99 -6.29 -0.66
C ILE A 168 -12.11 -5.82 0.81
N PRO A 169 -12.75 -4.68 1.09
CA PRO A 169 -13.02 -4.23 2.45
C PRO A 169 -13.77 -5.31 3.26
N GLY A 170 -13.36 -5.51 4.50
CA GLY A 170 -13.93 -6.54 5.38
C GLY A 170 -13.47 -7.97 5.12
N MET A 171 -12.59 -8.18 4.13
CA MET A 171 -11.95 -9.46 3.82
C MET A 171 -10.44 -9.42 4.15
N VAL A 172 -9.88 -10.57 4.48
CA VAL A 172 -8.45 -10.79 4.64
C VAL A 172 -7.93 -11.72 3.56
#